data_123ba7d56d4325806bdc49d588e34c5f
#
_entry.id   123ba7d56d4325806bdc49d588e34c5f
#
_cell.length_a   1.000
_cell.length_b   1.000
_cell.length_c   1.000
_cell.angle_alpha   90.00
_cell.angle_beta   90.00
_cell.angle_gamma   90.00
#
_symmetry.space_group_name_H-M   'P 1'
#
loop_
_entity.id
_entity.type
_entity.pdbx_description
1 polymer ?
#
loop_
_entity_poly.entity_id
_entity_poly.type
_entity_poly.pdbx_seq_one_letter_code
_entity_poly.pdbx_strand_id
1 'polypeptide(L)'
;MNTSKFLRVTLSALVGVMALAACNVNLKDKNGVPIGATRIQIVANTGAMPWLEQAAEKLNDGRVKSANKPVYADLISMEAGQAVNEFTRSTATMWIPDDEAWPDVLASRGNAAFKGNCVSTATSPLVIAMWKDIADALGYPARSLGWLDISSLTADPQSWGYYTGGQFGKTLRIAHANPGLSASGANTLMAVAQAAKSSTAPVSASDVASPIVKASIGAFEGGVAVFASSTAALAQAMSSRDAKYLGAAVMYESTIVQMGKEDIVPVYPYEGTFVATHPACINSGASAEEQAAAKAWRDALLGADMQKLALQNGLRPVNNAVKLGAPLSADAGFDTAQPKIVFGASNAAALLAAQDVWKAARKPVNLVMVLDVSGSMAGDKINGMRDAAAQFIQQMGNDDVISLISFSTAARTIMENQKMGAARNTAISAVRGLNANGNTALFDAVAQGATLIAKYNSPSRTNIMIVLTDGLDTASKRKFDAALIKDATANNTSLYTIAYGGDANTEQLDSLAKQSNGTSYIGSEANISQIYQDMSAAFGGSVGIGR
;
A
#
# COMPACT_ATOMS: atom_id res chain seq x y z
N MET A 1 101.51 -23.75 -1.83
CA MET A 1 101.27 -22.62 -0.92
C MET A 1 99.88 -22.11 -1.19
N ASN A 2 99.13 -22.06 -0.20
CA ASN A 2 97.79 -21.49 0.00
C ASN A 2 96.68 -22.52 0.15
N THR A 3 96.35 -22.64 1.38
CA THR A 3 95.28 -23.42 1.96
C THR A 3 93.91 -22.71 1.82
N SER A 4 92.93 -23.37 1.24
CA SER A 4 91.54 -22.94 1.26
C SER A 4 90.78 -23.63 2.40
N LYS A 5 90.26 -22.85 3.34
CA LYS A 5 89.42 -23.29 4.41
C LYS A 5 87.93 -23.40 3.90
N PHE A 6 87.37 -24.58 3.91
CA PHE A 6 85.97 -24.79 3.73
C PHE A 6 85.21 -24.38 4.99
N LEU A 7 84.29 -23.41 4.84
CA LEU A 7 83.31 -23.05 5.88
C LEU A 7 81.98 -23.76 5.61
N ARG A 8 81.60 -24.70 6.47
CA ARG A 8 80.29 -25.35 6.46
C ARG A 8 79.27 -24.41 7.10
N VAL A 9 78.30 -23.94 6.31
CA VAL A 9 77.15 -23.24 6.82
C VAL A 9 76.04 -24.25 7.05
N THR A 10 75.72 -24.49 8.31
CA THR A 10 74.55 -25.28 8.73
C THR A 10 73.29 -24.40 8.59
N LEU A 11 72.40 -24.76 7.67
CA LEU A 11 71.12 -24.13 7.48
C LEU A 11 70.14 -24.69 8.52
N SER A 12 69.87 -23.94 9.60
CA SER A 12 68.79 -24.23 10.56
C SER A 12 67.45 -23.78 9.96
N ALA A 13 66.60 -24.70 9.53
CA ALA A 13 65.23 -24.43 9.10
C ALA A 13 64.39 -24.05 10.32
N LEU A 14 64.12 -22.72 10.45
CA LEU A 14 63.12 -22.23 11.40
C LEU A 14 61.73 -22.37 10.76
N VAL A 15 60.99 -23.43 11.15
CA VAL A 15 59.56 -23.55 10.78
C VAL A 15 58.79 -22.55 11.63
N GLY A 16 58.58 -21.36 11.09
CA GLY A 16 57.64 -20.38 11.64
C GLY A 16 56.21 -20.86 11.39
N VAL A 17 55.54 -21.34 12.42
CA VAL A 17 54.10 -21.51 12.40
C VAL A 17 53.50 -20.10 12.37
N MET A 18 53.18 -19.59 11.18
CA MET A 18 52.25 -18.49 11.05
C MET A 18 50.86 -18.98 11.44
N ALA A 19 50.46 -18.66 12.66
CA ALA A 19 49.05 -18.65 13.03
C ALA A 19 48.35 -17.64 12.14
N LEU A 20 47.73 -18.09 11.04
CA LEU A 20 46.76 -17.34 10.27
C LEU A 20 45.58 -17.07 11.21
N ALA A 21 45.60 -15.91 11.88
CA ALA A 21 44.39 -15.33 12.36
C ALA A 21 43.50 -15.14 11.11
N ALA A 22 42.59 -16.08 10.92
CA ALA A 22 41.56 -15.97 9.88
C ALA A 22 40.69 -14.76 10.22
N CYS A 23 41.12 -13.57 9.77
CA CYS A 23 40.19 -12.49 9.58
C CYS A 23 39.12 -13.04 8.64
N ASN A 24 37.91 -13.21 9.16
CA ASN A 24 36.72 -13.50 8.35
C ASN A 24 36.49 -12.31 7.42
N VAL A 25 37.24 -12.20 6.34
CA VAL A 25 36.97 -11.26 5.27
C VAL A 25 35.80 -11.86 4.50
N ASN A 26 34.60 -11.41 4.77
CA ASN A 26 33.43 -11.74 3.98
C ASN A 26 33.59 -11.11 2.60
N LEU A 27 34.15 -11.86 1.65
CA LEU A 27 34.26 -11.45 0.26
C LEU A 27 32.86 -11.31 -0.31
N LYS A 28 32.58 -10.16 -0.95
CA LYS A 28 31.29 -9.88 -1.60
C LYS A 28 31.49 -9.84 -3.11
N ASP A 29 30.46 -10.23 -3.85
CA ASP A 29 30.39 -10.06 -5.30
C ASP A 29 30.15 -8.57 -5.69
N LYS A 30 30.07 -8.29 -7.00
CA LYS A 30 29.80 -6.93 -7.53
C LYS A 30 28.46 -6.33 -7.09
N ASN A 31 27.54 -7.13 -6.60
CA ASN A 31 26.22 -6.73 -6.09
C ASN A 31 26.18 -6.65 -4.56
N GLY A 32 27.32 -6.80 -3.88
CA GLY A 32 27.40 -6.76 -2.42
C GLY A 32 26.97 -8.04 -1.71
N VAL A 33 26.68 -9.13 -2.45
CA VAL A 33 26.26 -10.42 -1.89
C VAL A 33 27.50 -11.20 -1.41
N PRO A 34 27.53 -11.75 -0.18
CA PRO A 34 28.63 -12.58 0.30
C PRO A 34 28.82 -13.82 -0.62
N ILE A 35 30.10 -14.08 -0.99
CA ILE A 35 30.41 -15.22 -1.89
C ILE A 35 29.98 -16.53 -1.22
N GLY A 36 29.26 -17.36 -1.96
CA GLY A 36 28.76 -18.64 -1.48
C GLY A 36 27.53 -18.54 -0.55
N ALA A 37 26.88 -17.37 -0.49
CA ALA A 37 25.67 -17.20 0.29
C ALA A 37 24.50 -18.02 -0.24
N THR A 38 23.72 -18.62 0.68
CA THR A 38 22.39 -19.11 0.38
C THR A 38 21.44 -17.91 0.29
N ARG A 39 20.90 -17.66 -0.90
CA ARG A 39 19.93 -16.56 -1.12
C ARG A 39 18.53 -17.04 -0.77
N ILE A 40 17.80 -16.18 -0.07
CA ILE A 40 16.38 -16.38 0.24
C ILE A 40 15.60 -15.14 -0.23
N GLN A 41 14.42 -15.36 -0.76
CA GLN A 41 13.52 -14.28 -1.13
C GLN A 41 12.46 -14.11 -0.04
N ILE A 42 12.33 -12.90 0.49
CA ILE A 42 11.37 -12.54 1.54
C ILE A 42 10.39 -11.54 0.96
N VAL A 43 9.12 -11.91 0.91
CA VAL A 43 8.02 -10.99 0.60
C VAL A 43 7.44 -10.47 1.91
N ALA A 44 7.27 -9.15 2.05
CA ALA A 44 6.73 -8.54 3.26
C ALA A 44 5.79 -7.39 2.94
N ASN A 45 4.85 -7.10 3.85
CA ASN A 45 3.95 -5.95 3.74
C ASN A 45 4.72 -4.62 3.84
N THR A 46 4.15 -3.56 3.26
CA THR A 46 4.80 -2.23 3.17
C THR A 46 5.07 -1.62 4.53
N GLY A 47 4.23 -1.87 5.54
CA GLY A 47 4.38 -1.31 6.89
C GLY A 47 5.59 -1.86 7.66
N ALA A 48 6.03 -3.10 7.36
CA ALA A 48 7.21 -3.71 7.96
C ALA A 48 8.51 -3.40 7.20
N MET A 49 8.43 -2.95 5.94
CA MET A 49 9.61 -2.77 5.07
C MET A 49 10.66 -1.83 5.64
N PRO A 50 10.35 -0.64 6.22
CA PRO A 50 11.38 0.25 6.75
C PRO A 50 12.26 -0.42 7.83
N TRP A 51 11.67 -1.27 8.65
CA TRP A 51 12.41 -2.07 9.63
C TRP A 51 13.21 -3.21 8.97
N LEU A 52 12.57 -3.96 8.05
CA LEU A 52 13.20 -5.13 7.42
C LEU A 52 14.38 -4.74 6.55
N GLU A 53 14.33 -3.61 5.85
CA GLU A 53 15.44 -3.06 5.07
C GLU A 53 16.64 -2.74 5.96
N GLN A 54 16.44 -2.02 7.06
CA GLN A 54 17.50 -1.73 8.04
C GLN A 54 18.04 -3.01 8.70
N ALA A 55 17.17 -4.01 8.96
CA ALA A 55 17.60 -5.30 9.46
C ALA A 55 18.42 -6.05 8.41
N ALA A 56 18.00 -6.05 7.14
CA ALA A 56 18.72 -6.72 6.06
C ALA A 56 20.11 -6.10 5.82
N GLU A 57 20.26 -4.77 5.91
CA GLU A 57 21.58 -4.12 5.85
C GLU A 57 22.57 -4.70 6.87
N LYS A 58 22.07 -5.07 8.07
CA LYS A 58 22.89 -5.64 9.15
C LYS A 58 23.04 -7.17 9.07
N LEU A 59 22.00 -7.87 8.60
CA LEU A 59 21.97 -9.34 8.59
C LEU A 59 22.60 -9.92 7.32
N ASN A 60 22.58 -9.19 6.21
CA ASN A 60 23.13 -9.60 4.92
C ASN A 60 24.65 -9.43 4.80
N ASP A 61 25.33 -9.03 5.88
CA ASP A 61 26.80 -8.84 5.89
C ASP A 61 27.62 -10.15 6.03
N GLY A 62 26.93 -11.28 6.06
CA GLY A 62 27.51 -12.61 6.18
C GLY A 62 27.65 -13.11 7.62
N ARG A 63 27.15 -12.37 8.61
CA ARG A 63 27.13 -12.84 10.03
C ARG A 63 26.09 -13.92 10.26
N VAL A 64 24.92 -13.81 9.61
CA VAL A 64 23.91 -14.87 9.65
C VAL A 64 24.37 -16.01 8.77
N LYS A 65 24.46 -17.19 9.33
CA LYS A 65 24.90 -18.41 8.64
C LYS A 65 23.94 -19.56 8.84
N SER A 66 23.80 -20.37 7.79
CA SER A 66 23.14 -21.67 7.82
C SER A 66 24.08 -22.71 7.24
N ALA A 67 24.35 -23.81 7.94
CA ALA A 67 25.30 -24.85 7.53
C ALA A 67 26.68 -24.27 7.08
N ASN A 68 27.20 -23.29 7.81
CA ASN A 68 28.44 -22.55 7.54
C ASN A 68 28.44 -21.65 6.27
N LYS A 69 27.35 -21.58 5.51
CA LYS A 69 27.18 -20.64 4.41
C LYS A 69 26.56 -19.34 4.89
N PRO A 70 26.99 -18.16 4.43
CA PRO A 70 26.29 -16.91 4.68
C PRO A 70 24.85 -17.00 4.17
N VAL A 71 23.93 -16.30 4.83
CA VAL A 71 22.54 -16.11 4.35
C VAL A 71 22.40 -14.70 3.82
N TYR A 72 21.77 -14.55 2.67
CA TYR A 72 21.44 -13.26 2.05
C TYR A 72 19.95 -13.21 1.71
N ALA A 73 19.25 -12.23 2.24
CA ALA A 73 17.83 -12.02 2.01
C ALA A 73 17.60 -10.91 0.97
N ASP A 74 16.89 -11.25 -0.09
CA ASP A 74 16.32 -10.31 -1.04
C ASP A 74 14.90 -9.95 -0.58
N LEU A 75 14.65 -8.66 -0.32
CA LEU A 75 13.36 -8.17 0.16
C LEU A 75 12.48 -7.70 -1.01
N ILE A 76 11.20 -8.08 -0.96
CA ILE A 76 10.17 -7.65 -1.91
C ILE A 76 9.01 -7.07 -1.09
N SER A 77 8.70 -5.81 -1.34
CA SER A 77 7.55 -5.15 -0.74
C SER A 77 6.27 -5.55 -1.48
N MET A 78 5.29 -6.12 -0.76
CA MET A 78 4.03 -6.54 -1.36
C MET A 78 2.96 -6.69 -0.29
N GLU A 79 1.80 -6.08 -0.51
CA GLU A 79 0.65 -6.23 0.39
C GLU A 79 0.09 -7.67 0.37
N ALA A 80 -0.52 -8.07 1.48
CA ALA A 80 -0.91 -9.47 1.68
C ALA A 80 -1.90 -10.00 0.60
N GLY A 81 -2.88 -9.20 0.19
CA GLY A 81 -3.83 -9.59 -0.86
C GLY A 81 -3.18 -9.63 -2.24
N GLN A 82 -2.21 -8.77 -2.50
CA GLN A 82 -1.40 -8.80 -3.71
C GLN A 82 -0.54 -10.08 -3.75
N ALA A 83 0.13 -10.41 -2.64
CA ALA A 83 0.93 -11.62 -2.53
C ALA A 83 0.13 -12.91 -2.76
N VAL A 84 -1.12 -12.97 -2.27
CA VAL A 84 -2.02 -14.11 -2.54
C VAL A 84 -2.25 -14.31 -4.04
N ASN A 85 -2.31 -13.24 -4.82
CA ASN A 85 -2.49 -13.33 -6.27
C ASN A 85 -1.18 -13.74 -7.00
N GLU A 86 -0.04 -13.23 -6.54
CA GLU A 86 1.27 -13.51 -7.14
C GLU A 86 1.78 -14.92 -6.82
N PHE A 87 1.54 -15.44 -5.61
CA PHE A 87 1.99 -16.77 -5.19
C PHE A 87 1.28 -17.94 -5.91
N THR A 88 0.36 -17.67 -6.81
CA THR A 88 -0.14 -18.65 -7.76
C THR A 88 0.86 -18.91 -8.90
N ARG A 89 1.84 -18.00 -9.12
CA ARG A 89 2.80 -18.04 -10.23
C ARG A 89 4.25 -18.14 -9.79
N SER A 90 4.61 -17.55 -8.66
CA SER A 90 5.95 -17.58 -8.07
C SER A 90 5.86 -17.78 -6.56
N THR A 91 6.91 -18.37 -5.96
CA THR A 91 6.94 -18.63 -4.51
C THR A 91 8.17 -18.01 -3.89
N ALA A 92 7.97 -17.14 -2.88
CA ALA A 92 9.06 -16.69 -2.01
C ALA A 92 9.54 -17.80 -1.08
N THR A 93 10.74 -17.66 -0.53
CA THR A 93 11.26 -18.56 0.52
C THR A 93 10.59 -18.27 1.86
N MET A 94 10.28 -17.00 2.15
CA MET A 94 9.59 -16.55 3.35
C MET A 94 8.57 -15.48 2.99
N TRP A 95 7.43 -15.51 3.68
CA TRP A 95 6.41 -14.48 3.58
C TRP A 95 6.14 -13.87 4.96
N ILE A 96 6.15 -12.55 5.05
CA ILE A 96 5.84 -11.77 6.27
C ILE A 96 4.61 -10.90 5.98
N PRO A 97 3.38 -11.46 6.01
CA PRO A 97 2.15 -10.69 5.91
C PRO A 97 1.88 -9.92 7.22
N ASP A 98 0.77 -9.21 7.29
CA ASP A 98 0.36 -8.51 8.52
C ASP A 98 -0.11 -9.48 9.61
N ASP A 99 -0.78 -10.57 9.25
CA ASP A 99 -1.28 -11.59 10.17
C ASP A 99 -1.36 -13.00 9.55
N GLU A 100 -1.64 -14.00 10.37
CA GLU A 100 -1.68 -15.41 9.96
C GLU A 100 -2.94 -15.80 9.16
N ALA A 101 -3.96 -14.94 9.07
CA ALA A 101 -5.15 -15.22 8.26
C ALA A 101 -4.82 -15.26 6.75
N TRP A 102 -3.80 -14.54 6.31
CA TRP A 102 -3.44 -14.48 4.90
C TRP A 102 -2.80 -15.75 4.35
N PRO A 103 -1.87 -16.44 5.03
CA PRO A 103 -1.49 -17.82 4.70
C PRO A 103 -2.70 -18.78 4.58
N ASP A 104 -3.73 -18.60 5.43
CA ASP A 104 -4.96 -19.40 5.33
C ASP A 104 -5.82 -19.03 4.12
N VAL A 105 -5.89 -17.74 3.76
CA VAL A 105 -6.52 -17.27 2.51
C VAL A 105 -5.80 -17.89 1.31
N LEU A 106 -4.49 -17.86 1.26
CA LEU A 106 -3.69 -18.48 0.19
C LEU A 106 -3.91 -20.00 0.12
N ALA A 107 -3.95 -20.67 1.27
CA ALA A 107 -4.22 -22.12 1.34
C ALA A 107 -5.62 -22.48 0.82
N SER A 108 -6.63 -21.64 1.08
CA SER A 108 -7.99 -21.82 0.54
C SER A 108 -8.05 -21.75 -1.00
N ARG A 109 -6.97 -21.24 -1.63
CA ARG A 109 -6.78 -21.16 -3.09
C ARG A 109 -5.87 -22.23 -3.67
N GLY A 110 -5.54 -23.23 -2.87
CA GLY A 110 -4.75 -24.39 -3.30
C GLY A 110 -3.25 -24.25 -3.05
N ASN A 111 -2.75 -23.16 -2.47
CA ASN A 111 -1.34 -23.03 -2.08
C ASN A 111 -1.18 -22.96 -0.55
N ALA A 112 -0.89 -24.08 0.09
CA ALA A 112 -0.70 -24.17 1.54
C ALA A 112 0.78 -24.05 1.97
N ALA A 113 1.67 -23.64 1.09
CA ALA A 113 3.12 -23.66 1.32
C ALA A 113 3.58 -22.84 2.54
N PHE A 114 2.84 -21.78 2.90
CA PHE A 114 3.16 -20.92 4.04
C PHE A 114 2.32 -21.18 5.30
N LYS A 115 1.36 -22.12 5.22
CA LYS A 115 0.45 -22.40 6.35
C LYS A 115 1.15 -23.18 7.46
N GLY A 116 0.93 -22.75 8.72
CA GLY A 116 1.33 -23.50 9.91
C GLY A 116 2.83 -23.47 10.25
N ASN A 117 3.64 -22.66 9.53
CA ASN A 117 5.07 -22.50 9.82
C ASN A 117 5.41 -21.02 9.98
N CYS A 118 4.64 -20.32 10.81
CA CYS A 118 4.72 -18.90 11.05
C CYS A 118 5.21 -18.59 12.47
N VAL A 119 5.98 -17.53 12.61
CA VAL A 119 6.44 -17.03 13.92
C VAL A 119 6.27 -15.52 13.90
N SER A 120 5.51 -14.95 14.85
CA SER A 120 5.36 -13.51 15.02
C SER A 120 6.72 -12.84 15.21
N THR A 121 7.00 -11.77 14.46
CA THR A 121 8.30 -11.10 14.48
C THR A 121 8.25 -9.68 15.07
N ALA A 122 7.12 -9.01 14.99
CA ALA A 122 6.85 -7.72 15.61
C ALA A 122 5.34 -7.50 15.63
N THR A 123 4.84 -6.56 16.43
CA THR A 123 3.40 -6.28 16.44
C THR A 123 3.10 -4.79 16.23
N SER A 124 1.90 -4.50 15.69
CA SER A 124 1.40 -3.14 15.56
C SER A 124 -0.13 -3.12 15.59
N PRO A 125 -0.76 -2.39 16.52
CA PRO A 125 -2.21 -2.24 16.54
C PRO A 125 -2.73 -1.50 15.31
N LEU A 126 -3.88 -1.91 14.79
CA LEU A 126 -4.65 -1.14 13.82
C LEU A 126 -5.36 -0.01 14.58
N VAL A 127 -5.18 1.22 14.16
CA VAL A 127 -5.70 2.42 14.82
C VAL A 127 -6.36 3.35 13.81
N ILE A 128 -7.11 4.34 14.30
CA ILE A 128 -7.63 5.42 13.49
C ILE A 128 -6.66 6.60 13.68
N ALA A 129 -5.76 6.82 12.71
CA ALA A 129 -4.92 8.01 12.66
C ALA A 129 -5.81 9.23 12.41
N MET A 130 -5.74 10.24 13.25
CA MET A 130 -6.59 11.41 13.19
C MET A 130 -5.76 12.68 13.39
N TRP A 131 -6.08 13.74 12.68
CA TRP A 131 -5.51 15.04 12.98
C TRP A 131 -5.84 15.43 14.41
N LYS A 132 -4.84 15.93 15.14
CA LYS A 132 -4.95 16.27 16.56
C LYS A 132 -6.08 17.27 16.82
N ASP A 133 -6.21 18.30 16.00
CA ASP A 133 -7.27 19.31 16.13
C ASP A 133 -8.68 18.70 15.99
N ILE A 134 -8.83 17.68 15.15
CA ILE A 134 -10.09 16.94 15.02
C ILE A 134 -10.31 16.06 16.26
N ALA A 135 -9.30 15.33 16.69
CA ALA A 135 -9.38 14.49 17.87
C ALA A 135 -9.75 15.32 19.13
N ASP A 136 -9.12 16.47 19.30
CA ASP A 136 -9.39 17.42 20.38
C ASP A 136 -10.83 17.96 20.30
N ALA A 137 -11.32 18.34 19.10
CA ALA A 137 -12.69 18.79 18.90
C ALA A 137 -13.73 17.70 19.25
N LEU A 138 -13.39 16.42 19.03
CA LEU A 138 -14.22 15.28 19.40
C LEU A 138 -14.09 14.90 20.89
N GLY A 139 -13.18 15.55 21.62
CA GLY A 139 -12.93 15.32 23.06
C GLY A 139 -11.98 14.18 23.37
N TYR A 140 -11.28 13.61 22.40
CA TYR A 140 -10.27 12.56 22.62
C TYR A 140 -9.00 13.16 23.25
N PRO A 141 -8.31 12.47 24.20
CA PRO A 141 -8.58 11.11 24.68
C PRO A 141 -9.56 11.02 25.87
N ALA A 142 -10.05 12.13 26.42
CA ALA A 142 -10.97 12.12 27.57
C ALA A 142 -12.29 11.42 27.22
N ARG A 143 -12.79 11.61 26.01
CA ARG A 143 -13.87 10.82 25.40
C ARG A 143 -13.26 9.71 24.57
N SER A 144 -13.59 8.46 24.88
CA SER A 144 -13.23 7.33 24.04
C SER A 144 -13.99 7.41 22.71
N LEU A 145 -13.29 7.12 21.61
CA LEU A 145 -13.85 7.02 20.27
C LEU A 145 -13.70 5.58 19.76
N GLY A 146 -14.65 5.14 18.95
CA GLY A 146 -14.65 3.80 18.38
C GLY A 146 -15.08 3.76 16.92
N TRP A 147 -15.16 2.54 16.38
CA TRP A 147 -15.54 2.30 14.97
C TRP A 147 -16.92 2.83 14.63
N LEU A 148 -17.88 2.65 15.55
CA LEU A 148 -19.26 3.07 15.34
C LEU A 148 -19.43 4.59 15.51
N ASP A 149 -18.63 5.24 16.37
CA ASP A 149 -18.61 6.71 16.45
C ASP A 149 -18.16 7.30 15.12
N ILE A 150 -17.07 6.78 14.54
CA ILE A 150 -16.58 7.22 13.23
C ILE A 150 -17.63 7.02 12.16
N SER A 151 -18.27 5.84 12.12
CA SER A 151 -19.36 5.56 11.18
C SER A 151 -20.50 6.60 11.31
N SER A 152 -20.86 6.99 12.52
CA SER A 152 -21.91 8.00 12.77
C SER A 152 -21.48 9.39 12.32
N LEU A 153 -20.24 9.81 12.63
CA LEU A 153 -19.70 11.12 12.25
C LEU A 153 -19.55 11.29 10.73
N THR A 154 -19.32 10.20 10.01
CA THR A 154 -19.26 10.23 8.55
C THR A 154 -20.65 10.28 7.91
N ALA A 155 -21.65 9.72 8.55
CA ALA A 155 -23.03 9.63 8.04
C ALA A 155 -23.89 10.86 8.37
N ASP A 156 -23.58 11.58 9.47
CA ASP A 156 -24.38 12.70 9.97
C ASP A 156 -23.62 14.05 9.98
N PRO A 157 -23.85 14.90 8.97
CA PRO A 157 -23.26 16.25 8.91
C PRO A 157 -23.63 17.14 10.10
N GLN A 158 -24.78 16.92 10.77
CA GLN A 158 -25.19 17.74 11.90
C GLN A 158 -24.34 17.45 13.12
N SER A 159 -24.15 16.16 13.43
CA SER A 159 -23.25 15.73 14.51
C SER A 159 -21.82 16.20 14.27
N TRP A 160 -21.32 16.08 13.04
CA TRP A 160 -20.00 16.58 12.68
C TRP A 160 -19.89 18.10 12.88
N GLY A 161 -20.88 18.87 12.40
CA GLY A 161 -20.94 20.32 12.59
C GLY A 161 -21.03 20.74 14.05
N TYR A 162 -21.73 19.96 14.90
CA TYR A 162 -21.83 20.22 16.34
C TYR A 162 -20.45 20.18 17.03
N TYR A 163 -19.66 19.14 16.76
CA TYR A 163 -18.33 19.01 17.39
C TYR A 163 -17.29 19.94 16.81
N THR A 164 -17.34 20.24 15.52
CA THR A 164 -16.25 20.94 14.81
C THR A 164 -16.56 22.38 14.43
N GLY A 165 -17.80 22.84 14.62
CA GLY A 165 -18.23 24.16 14.16
C GLY A 165 -18.13 24.35 12.64
N GLY A 166 -18.02 23.26 11.86
CA GLY A 166 -17.83 23.30 10.41
C GLY A 166 -16.39 23.61 9.96
N GLN A 167 -15.44 23.66 10.88
CA GLN A 167 -14.04 24.04 10.62
C GLN A 167 -13.32 23.10 9.65
N PHE A 168 -13.67 21.80 9.69
CA PHE A 168 -13.04 20.73 8.91
C PHE A 168 -13.93 20.19 7.77
N GLY A 169 -14.84 21.03 7.23
CA GLY A 169 -15.74 20.65 6.16
C GLY A 169 -17.12 20.20 6.65
N LYS A 170 -17.92 19.65 5.72
CA LYS A 170 -19.33 19.31 5.99
C LYS A 170 -19.52 17.96 6.68
N THR A 171 -18.60 17.03 6.51
CA THR A 171 -18.60 15.69 7.10
C THR A 171 -17.19 15.24 7.41
N LEU A 172 -17.02 14.31 8.32
CA LEU A 172 -15.73 13.63 8.52
C LEU A 172 -15.40 12.82 7.26
N ARG A 173 -14.25 13.08 6.68
CA ARG A 173 -13.71 12.32 5.55
C ARG A 173 -12.68 11.35 6.07
N ILE A 174 -12.87 10.07 5.79
CA ILE A 174 -11.99 9.00 6.24
C ILE A 174 -11.38 8.25 5.06
N ALA A 175 -10.31 7.50 5.34
CA ALA A 175 -9.68 6.60 4.38
C ALA A 175 -9.27 5.29 5.04
N HIS A 176 -9.19 4.24 4.25
CA HIS A 176 -8.52 2.99 4.62
C HIS A 176 -7.91 2.31 3.39
N ALA A 177 -7.02 1.35 3.60
CA ALA A 177 -6.45 0.61 2.50
C ALA A 177 -7.50 -0.29 1.82
N ASN A 178 -7.31 -0.58 0.54
CA ASN A 178 -8.21 -1.44 -0.22
C ASN A 178 -8.25 -2.85 0.39
N PRO A 179 -9.43 -3.34 0.82
CA PRO A 179 -9.56 -4.63 1.50
C PRO A 179 -9.19 -5.85 0.64
N GLY A 180 -9.16 -5.68 -0.69
CA GLY A 180 -8.73 -6.72 -1.63
C GLY A 180 -7.21 -6.82 -1.78
N LEU A 181 -6.49 -5.76 -1.40
CA LEU A 181 -5.03 -5.69 -1.53
C LEU A 181 -4.33 -5.80 -0.18
N SER A 182 -4.81 -5.06 0.82
CA SER A 182 -4.12 -4.89 2.10
C SER A 182 -4.88 -5.56 3.24
N ALA A 183 -4.12 -6.19 4.13
CA ALA A 183 -4.65 -6.75 5.36
C ALA A 183 -5.26 -5.68 6.27
N SER A 184 -4.66 -4.49 6.35
CA SER A 184 -5.21 -3.38 7.15
C SER A 184 -6.61 -2.97 6.68
N GLY A 185 -6.84 -2.94 5.36
CA GLY A 185 -8.17 -2.66 4.80
C GLY A 185 -9.18 -3.76 5.11
N ALA A 186 -8.80 -5.03 4.95
CA ALA A 186 -9.66 -6.15 5.30
C ALA A 186 -9.97 -6.18 6.80
N ASN A 187 -8.97 -5.95 7.65
CA ASN A 187 -9.13 -5.87 9.10
C ASN A 187 -9.94 -4.65 9.55
N THR A 188 -9.95 -3.55 8.79
CA THR A 188 -10.85 -2.41 9.03
C THR A 188 -12.31 -2.84 8.92
N LEU A 189 -12.68 -3.54 7.85
CA LEU A 189 -14.05 -4.05 7.69
C LEU A 189 -14.42 -5.05 8.78
N MET A 190 -13.48 -5.93 9.13
CA MET A 190 -13.69 -6.90 10.21
C MET A 190 -13.83 -6.23 11.58
N ALA A 191 -13.10 -5.13 11.83
CA ALA A 191 -13.22 -4.35 13.06
C ALA A 191 -14.59 -3.67 13.17
N VAL A 192 -15.09 -3.08 12.08
CA VAL A 192 -16.47 -2.55 12.02
C VAL A 192 -17.50 -3.66 12.23
N ALA A 193 -17.29 -4.86 11.66
CA ALA A 193 -18.15 -6.01 11.84
C ALA A 193 -18.17 -6.50 13.30
N GLN A 194 -17.00 -6.58 13.96
CA GLN A 194 -16.85 -6.93 15.37
C GLN A 194 -17.58 -5.93 16.27
N ALA A 195 -17.36 -4.63 16.04
CA ALA A 195 -18.03 -3.54 16.77
C ALA A 195 -19.54 -3.62 16.61
N ALA A 196 -20.06 -3.84 15.40
CA ALA A 196 -21.49 -3.98 15.13
C ALA A 196 -22.11 -5.18 15.83
N LYS A 197 -21.35 -6.26 16.03
CA LYS A 197 -21.79 -7.45 16.80
C LYS A 197 -21.60 -7.28 18.30
N SER A 198 -20.93 -6.23 18.76
CA SER A 198 -20.54 -6.03 20.17
C SER A 198 -19.87 -7.29 20.75
N SER A 199 -18.98 -7.91 19.96
CA SER A 199 -18.30 -9.17 20.30
C SER A 199 -16.81 -9.07 20.09
N THR A 200 -16.03 -9.67 20.99
CA THR A 200 -14.58 -9.86 20.83
C THR A 200 -14.21 -11.21 20.22
N ALA A 201 -15.17 -12.14 20.18
CA ALA A 201 -14.99 -13.43 19.51
C ALA A 201 -14.93 -13.25 17.99
N PRO A 202 -14.12 -14.03 17.25
CA PRO A 202 -14.03 -13.93 15.80
C PRO A 202 -15.41 -14.02 15.15
N VAL A 203 -15.74 -13.09 14.25
CA VAL A 203 -16.98 -13.14 13.46
C VAL A 203 -16.85 -14.17 12.34
N SER A 204 -17.93 -14.87 12.07
CA SER A 204 -18.03 -15.82 10.96
C SER A 204 -18.44 -15.12 9.65
N ALA A 205 -18.34 -15.83 8.53
CA ALA A 205 -18.86 -15.35 7.25
C ALA A 205 -20.38 -15.06 7.29
N SER A 206 -21.16 -15.83 8.05
CA SER A 206 -22.58 -15.59 8.25
C SER A 206 -22.87 -14.35 9.09
N ASP A 207 -22.02 -14.06 10.09
CA ASP A 207 -22.12 -12.81 10.85
C ASP A 207 -21.88 -11.60 9.96
N VAL A 208 -20.83 -11.64 9.14
CA VAL A 208 -20.51 -10.59 8.16
C VAL A 208 -21.66 -10.38 7.16
N ALA A 209 -22.31 -11.45 6.74
CA ALA A 209 -23.46 -11.40 5.83
C ALA A 209 -24.76 -10.92 6.50
N SER A 210 -24.80 -10.75 7.82
CA SER A 210 -25.98 -10.31 8.54
C SER A 210 -26.38 -8.87 8.21
N PRO A 211 -27.69 -8.51 8.27
CA PRO A 211 -28.15 -7.16 7.91
C PRO A 211 -27.50 -6.05 8.74
N ILE A 212 -27.29 -6.26 10.04
CA ILE A 212 -26.70 -5.25 10.92
C ILE A 212 -25.24 -4.97 10.55
N VAL A 213 -24.46 -6.00 10.27
CA VAL A 213 -23.04 -5.83 9.88
C VAL A 213 -22.94 -5.18 8.50
N LYS A 214 -23.77 -5.60 7.54
CA LYS A 214 -23.85 -4.95 6.22
C LYS A 214 -24.19 -3.47 6.32
N ALA A 215 -25.16 -3.11 7.16
CA ALA A 215 -25.55 -1.72 7.38
C ALA A 215 -24.42 -0.92 8.03
N SER A 216 -23.71 -1.48 9.01
CA SER A 216 -22.59 -0.81 9.69
C SER A 216 -21.39 -0.63 8.76
N ILE A 217 -21.02 -1.64 7.98
CA ILE A 217 -19.98 -1.50 6.94
C ILE A 217 -20.43 -0.45 5.91
N GLY A 218 -21.69 -0.47 5.45
CA GLY A 218 -22.21 0.51 4.51
C GLY A 218 -22.17 1.95 5.05
N ALA A 219 -22.48 2.15 6.33
CA ALA A 219 -22.40 3.46 6.98
C ALA A 219 -20.95 3.95 7.07
N PHE A 220 -20.01 3.09 7.46
CA PHE A 220 -18.58 3.40 7.49
C PHE A 220 -18.05 3.77 6.09
N GLU A 221 -18.35 2.93 5.09
CA GLU A 221 -17.95 3.13 3.69
C GLU A 221 -18.55 4.40 3.07
N GLY A 222 -19.73 4.82 3.54
CA GLY A 222 -20.36 6.09 3.13
C GLY A 222 -19.49 7.32 3.38
N GLY A 223 -18.62 7.27 4.38
CA GLY A 223 -17.66 8.32 4.73
C GLY A 223 -16.27 8.17 4.13
N VAL A 224 -16.00 7.03 3.49
CA VAL A 224 -14.70 6.79 2.87
C VAL A 224 -14.54 7.68 1.64
N ALA A 225 -13.57 8.59 1.72
CA ALA A 225 -13.25 9.54 0.66
C ALA A 225 -12.14 9.03 -0.26
N VAL A 226 -11.25 8.21 0.27
CA VAL A 226 -10.06 7.71 -0.43
C VAL A 226 -9.78 6.27 0.02
N PHE A 227 -9.46 5.41 -0.93
CA PHE A 227 -8.78 4.16 -0.68
C PHE A 227 -7.31 4.28 -1.08
N ALA A 228 -6.46 3.42 -0.53
CA ALA A 228 -5.07 3.33 -0.96
C ALA A 228 -4.64 1.86 -1.09
N SER A 229 -3.51 1.60 -1.75
CA SER A 229 -2.96 0.25 -1.89
C SER A 229 -2.45 -0.31 -0.56
N SER A 230 -2.01 0.57 0.36
CA SER A 230 -1.37 0.21 1.63
C SER A 230 -1.54 1.29 2.70
N THR A 231 -1.15 0.99 3.95
CA THR A 231 -1.10 2.00 5.02
C THR A 231 -0.04 3.06 4.76
N ALA A 232 1.08 2.71 4.14
CA ALA A 232 2.12 3.67 3.73
C ALA A 232 1.60 4.68 2.71
N ALA A 233 0.82 4.23 1.72
CA ALA A 233 0.18 5.11 0.75
C ALA A 233 -0.89 6.01 1.40
N LEU A 234 -1.63 5.52 2.41
CA LEU A 234 -2.54 6.35 3.22
C LEU A 234 -1.80 7.42 4.00
N ALA A 235 -0.69 7.06 4.62
CA ALA A 235 0.17 8.00 5.34
C ALA A 235 0.65 9.12 4.43
N GLN A 236 1.07 8.81 3.22
CA GLN A 236 1.47 9.79 2.22
C GLN A 236 0.30 10.69 1.81
N ALA A 237 -0.89 10.12 1.55
CA ALA A 237 -2.08 10.88 1.20
C ALA A 237 -2.50 11.85 2.32
N MET A 238 -2.45 11.40 3.58
CA MET A 238 -2.78 12.22 4.74
C MET A 238 -1.73 13.31 5.01
N SER A 239 -0.43 12.99 4.88
CA SER A 239 0.68 13.92 5.11
C SER A 239 0.80 15.02 4.07
N SER A 240 0.34 14.77 2.84
CA SER A 240 0.48 15.70 1.71
C SER A 240 -0.62 16.76 1.64
N ARG A 241 -1.66 16.66 2.47
CA ARG A 241 -2.87 17.48 2.45
C ARG A 241 -3.26 17.93 3.86
N ASP A 242 -4.36 18.64 3.99
CA ASP A 242 -4.89 19.13 5.25
C ASP A 242 -6.04 18.27 5.80
N ALA A 243 -6.49 18.61 7.01
CA ALA A 243 -7.57 17.93 7.71
C ALA A 243 -8.93 17.99 6.99
N LYS A 244 -9.14 18.97 6.09
CA LYS A 244 -10.37 19.06 5.28
C LYS A 244 -10.38 18.06 4.14
N TYR A 245 -9.20 17.75 3.61
CA TYR A 245 -9.05 16.72 2.59
C TYR A 245 -9.28 15.32 3.15
N LEU A 246 -8.63 15.01 4.27
CA LEU A 246 -8.70 13.71 4.92
C LEU A 246 -8.57 13.90 6.44
N GLY A 247 -9.69 13.78 7.15
CA GLY A 247 -9.74 14.03 8.60
C GLY A 247 -9.17 12.88 9.42
N ALA A 248 -9.35 11.65 8.95
CA ALA A 248 -8.83 10.44 9.60
C ALA A 248 -8.53 9.33 8.59
N ALA A 249 -7.62 8.42 8.95
CA ALA A 249 -7.31 7.24 8.14
C ALA A 249 -7.04 6.03 9.04
N VAL A 250 -7.48 4.84 8.59
CA VAL A 250 -7.20 3.60 9.32
C VAL A 250 -5.87 3.04 8.87
N MET A 251 -4.92 2.95 9.82
CA MET A 251 -3.58 2.44 9.56
C MET A 251 -2.99 1.81 10.82
N TYR A 252 -1.82 1.20 10.69
CA TYR A 252 -1.12 0.68 11.87
C TYR A 252 -0.46 1.78 12.69
N GLU A 253 -0.34 1.57 14.00
CA GLU A 253 0.37 2.46 14.91
C GLU A 253 1.79 2.77 14.40
N SER A 254 2.50 1.76 13.90
CA SER A 254 3.84 1.91 13.31
C SER A 254 3.85 2.85 12.10
N THR A 255 2.80 2.88 11.31
CA THR A 255 2.70 3.77 10.15
C THR A 255 2.64 5.24 10.60
N ILE A 256 1.96 5.56 11.71
CA ILE A 256 1.93 6.92 12.27
C ILE A 256 3.33 7.35 12.72
N VAL A 257 4.08 6.46 13.38
CA VAL A 257 5.48 6.74 13.75
C VAL A 257 6.32 7.01 12.50
N GLN A 258 6.18 6.19 11.45
CA GLN A 258 6.92 6.33 10.20
C GLN A 258 6.57 7.61 9.44
N MET A 259 5.35 8.16 9.61
CA MET A 259 4.96 9.46 9.06
C MET A 259 5.79 10.62 9.65
N GLY A 260 6.23 10.51 10.91
CA GLY A 260 6.97 11.57 11.58
C GLY A 260 6.19 12.88 11.75
N LYS A 261 4.85 12.82 11.88
CA LYS A 261 3.95 13.97 12.04
C LYS A 261 3.42 14.03 13.47
N GLU A 262 3.73 15.11 14.19
CA GLU A 262 3.31 15.32 15.57
C GLU A 262 1.83 15.75 15.71
N ASP A 263 1.24 16.22 14.62
CA ASP A 263 -0.14 16.68 14.54
C ASP A 263 -1.15 15.59 14.12
N ILE A 264 -0.69 14.33 14.02
CA ILE A 264 -1.52 13.15 13.79
C ILE A 264 -1.38 12.19 14.96
N VAL A 265 -2.51 11.86 15.58
CA VAL A 265 -2.57 11.02 16.78
C VAL A 265 -3.27 9.69 16.52
N PRO A 266 -2.85 8.60 17.19
CA PRO A 266 -3.57 7.33 17.13
C PRO A 266 -4.81 7.38 18.03
N VAL A 267 -5.97 7.15 17.47
CA VAL A 267 -7.20 6.85 18.22
C VAL A 267 -7.33 5.33 18.31
N TYR A 268 -7.31 4.81 19.52
CA TYR A 268 -7.50 3.38 19.78
C TYR A 268 -8.98 3.12 20.04
N PRO A 269 -9.67 2.38 19.14
CA PRO A 269 -11.10 2.17 19.25
C PRO A 269 -11.46 1.41 20.54
N TYR A 270 -12.43 1.94 21.30
CA TYR A 270 -12.80 1.36 22.60
C TYR A 270 -13.48 0.00 22.49
N GLU A 271 -14.11 -0.31 21.36
CA GLU A 271 -14.71 -1.64 21.11
C GLU A 271 -13.63 -2.72 20.97
N GLY A 272 -12.40 -2.32 20.66
CA GLY A 272 -11.26 -3.18 20.35
C GLY A 272 -10.76 -3.02 18.94
N THR A 273 -9.65 -3.69 18.64
CA THR A 273 -9.04 -3.65 17.31
C THR A 273 -8.21 -4.90 17.02
N PHE A 274 -7.79 -5.06 15.77
CA PHE A 274 -6.81 -6.07 15.37
C PHE A 274 -5.39 -5.58 15.63
N VAL A 275 -4.49 -6.54 15.84
CA VAL A 275 -3.05 -6.28 15.99
C VAL A 275 -2.33 -7.09 14.93
N ALA A 276 -1.62 -6.41 14.04
CA ALA A 276 -0.70 -7.06 13.13
C ALA A 276 0.41 -7.76 13.94
N THR A 277 0.77 -8.97 13.54
CA THR A 277 1.81 -9.78 14.20
C THR A 277 3.04 -9.98 13.32
N HIS A 278 2.98 -9.52 12.08
CA HIS A 278 4.04 -9.66 11.06
C HIS A 278 4.69 -11.05 11.10
N PRO A 279 3.91 -12.13 10.92
CA PRO A 279 4.43 -13.48 11.09
C PRO A 279 5.37 -13.86 9.96
N ALA A 280 6.58 -14.29 10.28
CA ALA A 280 7.52 -14.85 9.32
C ALA A 280 7.16 -16.30 9.03
N CYS A 281 6.51 -16.54 7.90
CA CYS A 281 6.01 -17.83 7.43
C CYS A 281 6.98 -18.41 6.41
N ILE A 282 7.62 -19.56 6.73
CA ILE A 282 8.60 -20.20 5.84
C ILE A 282 7.87 -21.13 4.86
N ASN A 283 8.23 -21.04 3.59
CA ASN A 283 7.69 -21.88 2.52
C ASN A 283 8.11 -23.35 2.70
N SER A 284 7.14 -24.22 2.98
CA SER A 284 7.37 -25.67 3.12
C SER A 284 7.78 -26.35 1.81
N GLY A 285 7.54 -25.72 0.66
CA GLY A 285 7.95 -26.21 -0.67
C GLY A 285 9.34 -25.75 -1.10
N ALA A 286 10.01 -24.85 -0.35
CA ALA A 286 11.39 -24.47 -0.61
C ALA A 286 12.36 -25.62 -0.29
N SER A 287 13.57 -25.59 -0.84
CA SER A 287 14.59 -26.59 -0.53
C SER A 287 14.95 -26.59 0.96
N ALA A 288 15.44 -27.72 1.47
CA ALA A 288 15.85 -27.84 2.86
C ALA A 288 16.95 -26.81 3.24
N GLU A 289 17.85 -26.48 2.29
CA GLU A 289 18.86 -25.45 2.47
C GLU A 289 18.24 -24.05 2.63
N GLU A 290 17.30 -23.69 1.76
CA GLU A 290 16.60 -22.41 1.81
C GLU A 290 15.72 -22.29 3.07
N GLN A 291 15.02 -23.35 3.47
CA GLN A 291 14.22 -23.36 4.71
C GLN A 291 15.10 -23.15 5.94
N ALA A 292 16.27 -23.82 5.99
CA ALA A 292 17.22 -23.64 7.08
C ALA A 292 17.82 -22.24 7.10
N ALA A 293 18.13 -21.66 5.93
CA ALA A 293 18.60 -20.30 5.79
C ALA A 293 17.54 -19.27 6.22
N ALA A 294 16.29 -19.45 5.77
CA ALA A 294 15.16 -18.61 6.17
C ALA A 294 14.92 -18.66 7.69
N LYS A 295 15.02 -19.84 8.30
CA LYS A 295 14.93 -19.99 9.75
C LYS A 295 16.05 -19.25 10.47
N ALA A 296 17.29 -19.38 10.02
CA ALA A 296 18.44 -18.68 10.62
C ALA A 296 18.28 -17.15 10.54
N TRP A 297 17.80 -16.64 9.41
CA TRP A 297 17.55 -15.21 9.23
C TRP A 297 16.40 -14.72 10.12
N ARG A 298 15.29 -15.45 10.17
CA ARG A 298 14.17 -15.15 11.07
C ARG A 298 14.59 -15.14 12.54
N ASP A 299 15.36 -16.15 12.97
CA ASP A 299 15.81 -16.25 14.36
C ASP A 299 16.76 -15.07 14.71
N ALA A 300 17.58 -14.60 13.74
CA ALA A 300 18.39 -13.39 13.90
C ALA A 300 17.51 -12.12 13.98
N LEU A 301 16.44 -12.05 13.21
CA LEU A 301 15.47 -10.94 13.24
C LEU A 301 14.78 -10.82 14.62
N LEU A 302 14.60 -11.92 15.33
CA LEU A 302 14.06 -11.96 16.69
C LEU A 302 15.09 -11.56 17.77
N GLY A 303 16.34 -11.37 17.41
CA GLY A 303 17.42 -10.92 18.32
C GLY A 303 17.19 -9.50 18.81
N ALA A 304 17.69 -9.20 20.02
CA ALA A 304 17.43 -7.93 20.70
C ALA A 304 17.78 -6.68 19.85
N ASP A 305 18.86 -6.72 19.08
CA ASP A 305 19.26 -5.56 18.28
C ASP A 305 18.31 -5.30 17.09
N MET A 306 17.82 -6.34 16.44
CA MET A 306 16.82 -6.22 15.37
C MET A 306 15.46 -5.82 15.94
N GLN A 307 15.12 -6.26 17.14
CA GLN A 307 13.90 -5.85 17.84
C GLN A 307 13.95 -4.40 18.35
N LYS A 308 15.13 -3.87 18.68
CA LYS A 308 15.30 -2.42 18.92
C LYS A 308 15.08 -1.62 17.64
N LEU A 309 15.55 -2.13 16.48
CA LEU A 309 15.25 -1.50 15.19
C LEU A 309 13.74 -1.54 14.88
N ALA A 310 13.05 -2.64 15.22
CA ALA A 310 11.59 -2.70 15.08
C ALA A 310 10.92 -1.57 15.88
N LEU A 311 11.33 -1.40 17.15
CA LEU A 311 10.81 -0.32 17.99
C LEU A 311 11.10 1.06 17.41
N GLN A 312 12.31 1.31 16.90
CA GLN A 312 12.66 2.57 16.26
C GLN A 312 11.79 2.89 15.02
N ASN A 313 11.26 1.86 14.37
CA ASN A 313 10.31 1.97 13.25
C ASN A 313 8.83 1.91 13.70
N GLY A 314 8.56 2.09 15.00
CA GLY A 314 7.20 2.13 15.55
C GLY A 314 6.54 0.76 15.72
N LEU A 315 7.26 -0.33 15.49
CA LEU A 315 6.76 -1.68 15.73
C LEU A 315 7.00 -2.08 17.18
N ARG A 316 6.05 -2.76 17.79
CA ARG A 316 6.18 -3.27 19.16
C ARG A 316 6.99 -4.57 19.15
N PRO A 317 8.13 -4.65 19.86
CA PRO A 317 8.96 -5.85 19.90
C PRO A 317 8.23 -7.05 20.48
N VAL A 318 8.50 -8.23 19.93
CA VAL A 318 8.06 -9.52 20.51
C VAL A 318 9.11 -10.12 21.44
N ASN A 319 10.35 -9.62 21.42
CA ASN A 319 11.42 -10.01 22.32
C ASN A 319 11.32 -9.24 23.65
N ASN A 320 10.97 -9.92 24.72
CA ASN A 320 10.77 -9.33 26.05
C ASN A 320 12.00 -8.63 26.65
N ALA A 321 13.20 -8.85 26.11
CA ALA A 321 14.41 -8.13 26.51
C ALA A 321 14.40 -6.66 26.03
N VAL A 322 13.57 -6.32 25.04
CA VAL A 322 13.42 -4.96 24.53
C VAL A 322 12.15 -4.36 25.11
N LYS A 323 12.31 -3.36 25.94
CA LYS A 323 11.17 -2.66 26.56
C LYS A 323 10.58 -1.63 25.61
N LEU A 324 9.24 -1.47 25.66
CA LEU A 324 8.57 -0.39 24.96
C LEU A 324 9.07 0.98 25.48
N GLY A 325 9.17 1.93 24.60
CA GLY A 325 9.67 3.27 24.85
C GLY A 325 9.65 4.08 23.55
N ALA A 326 10.34 5.20 23.51
CA ALA A 326 10.39 6.03 22.31
C ALA A 326 10.76 5.20 21.06
N PRO A 327 10.10 5.50 19.89
CA PRO A 327 9.12 6.56 19.63
C PRO A 327 7.70 6.29 20.16
N LEU A 328 7.39 5.07 20.61
CA LEU A 328 6.09 4.70 21.18
C LEU A 328 6.04 5.14 22.65
N SER A 329 5.72 6.41 22.92
CA SER A 329 5.64 6.98 24.26
C SER A 329 4.45 7.94 24.39
N ALA A 330 4.01 8.16 25.62
CA ALA A 330 2.91 9.09 25.91
C ALA A 330 3.23 10.53 25.46
N ASP A 331 4.49 10.96 25.59
CA ASP A 331 4.94 12.29 25.14
C ASP A 331 4.82 12.46 23.62
N ALA A 332 4.91 11.36 22.88
CA ALA A 332 4.69 11.32 21.41
C ALA A 332 3.23 11.01 21.04
N GLY A 333 2.31 11.01 21.98
CA GLY A 333 0.89 10.78 21.77
C GLY A 333 0.46 9.31 21.68
N PHE A 334 1.35 8.36 22.02
CA PHE A 334 1.06 6.92 21.97
C PHE A 334 0.77 6.36 23.38
N ASP A 335 -0.37 5.68 23.52
CA ASP A 335 -0.69 4.93 24.73
C ASP A 335 -0.31 3.46 24.56
N THR A 336 0.86 3.08 25.10
CA THR A 336 1.37 1.70 24.99
C THR A 336 0.55 0.67 25.78
N ALA A 337 -0.37 1.12 26.67
CA ALA A 337 -1.31 0.25 27.36
C ALA A 337 -2.54 -0.10 26.48
N GLN A 338 -2.67 0.52 25.31
CA GLN A 338 -3.68 0.20 24.30
C GLN A 338 -3.13 -0.80 23.27
N PRO A 339 -4.01 -1.50 22.55
CA PRO A 339 -5.46 -1.58 22.77
C PRO A 339 -5.81 -2.38 24.02
N LYS A 340 -6.89 -2.00 24.73
CA LYS A 340 -7.40 -2.77 25.87
C LYS A 340 -8.07 -4.06 25.46
N ILE A 341 -8.66 -4.06 24.27
CA ILE A 341 -9.37 -5.18 23.66
C ILE A 341 -8.72 -5.48 22.32
N VAL A 342 -8.22 -6.71 22.18
CA VAL A 342 -7.70 -7.24 20.93
C VAL A 342 -8.71 -8.23 20.36
N PHE A 343 -9.14 -8.00 19.13
CA PHE A 343 -10.05 -8.93 18.44
C PHE A 343 -9.33 -10.23 18.08
N GLY A 344 -10.05 -11.35 18.19
CA GLY A 344 -9.53 -12.64 17.75
C GLY A 344 -9.27 -12.67 16.24
N ALA A 345 -8.28 -13.45 15.84
CA ALA A 345 -7.87 -13.56 14.44
C ALA A 345 -9.04 -13.88 13.50
N SER A 346 -9.13 -13.16 12.40
CA SER A 346 -10.13 -13.41 11.35
C SER A 346 -9.83 -14.73 10.64
N ASN A 347 -10.87 -15.44 10.19
CA ASN A 347 -10.69 -16.58 9.31
C ASN A 347 -10.86 -16.18 7.82
N ALA A 348 -10.28 -16.97 6.93
CA ALA A 348 -10.29 -16.69 5.48
C ALA A 348 -11.72 -16.50 4.92
N ALA A 349 -12.70 -17.30 5.37
CA ALA A 349 -14.06 -17.20 4.86
C ALA A 349 -14.74 -15.89 5.28
N ALA A 350 -14.52 -15.42 6.51
CA ALA A 350 -15.06 -14.15 6.98
C ALA A 350 -14.39 -12.95 6.27
N LEU A 351 -13.07 -12.99 6.05
CA LEU A 351 -12.36 -11.96 5.27
C LEU A 351 -12.91 -11.85 3.84
N LEU A 352 -13.11 -12.98 3.17
CA LEU A 352 -13.69 -13.00 1.81
C LEU A 352 -15.13 -12.48 1.80
N ALA A 353 -15.96 -12.86 2.81
CA ALA A 353 -17.31 -12.32 2.95
C ALA A 353 -17.31 -10.80 3.19
N ALA A 354 -16.39 -10.27 3.99
CA ALA A 354 -16.27 -8.84 4.23
C ALA A 354 -15.90 -8.07 2.94
N GLN A 355 -15.04 -8.63 2.11
CA GLN A 355 -14.72 -8.06 0.79
C GLN A 355 -15.93 -8.05 -0.14
N ASP A 356 -16.77 -9.09 -0.13
CA ASP A 356 -18.00 -9.12 -0.95
C ASP A 356 -19.01 -8.07 -0.47
N VAL A 357 -19.16 -7.89 0.85
CA VAL A 357 -19.99 -6.82 1.43
C VAL A 357 -19.45 -5.44 1.05
N TRP A 358 -18.15 -5.24 1.16
CA TRP A 358 -17.50 -3.99 0.77
C TRP A 358 -17.72 -3.64 -0.71
N LYS A 359 -17.53 -4.60 -1.63
CA LYS A 359 -17.78 -4.40 -3.06
C LYS A 359 -19.21 -3.96 -3.36
N ALA A 360 -20.19 -4.46 -2.57
CA ALA A 360 -21.59 -4.07 -2.69
C ALA A 360 -21.90 -2.71 -2.04
N ALA A 361 -21.14 -2.31 -1.00
CA ALA A 361 -21.35 -1.07 -0.25
C ALA A 361 -20.67 0.15 -0.88
N ARG A 362 -19.52 -0.03 -1.57
CA ARG A 362 -18.81 1.08 -2.19
C ARG A 362 -19.62 1.73 -3.31
N LYS A 363 -19.48 3.04 -3.48
CA LYS A 363 -20.08 3.73 -4.62
C LYS A 363 -19.36 3.33 -5.92
N PRO A 364 -20.11 2.95 -6.98
CA PRO A 364 -19.53 2.77 -8.29
C PRO A 364 -18.88 4.06 -8.82
N VAL A 365 -17.93 3.92 -9.72
CA VAL A 365 -17.17 5.02 -10.30
C VAL A 365 -17.79 5.47 -11.62
N ASN A 366 -17.83 6.78 -11.85
CA ASN A 366 -17.99 7.42 -13.15
C ASN A 366 -16.61 7.92 -13.58
N LEU A 367 -15.91 7.12 -14.39
CA LEU A 367 -14.53 7.37 -14.80
C LEU A 367 -14.47 7.99 -16.20
N VAL A 368 -13.67 9.05 -16.33
CA VAL A 368 -13.21 9.54 -17.62
C VAL A 368 -11.69 9.39 -17.70
N MET A 369 -11.20 8.55 -18.61
CA MET A 369 -9.77 8.44 -18.92
C MET A 369 -9.43 9.32 -20.12
N VAL A 370 -8.45 10.20 -19.95
CA VAL A 370 -7.95 11.16 -20.92
C VAL A 370 -6.51 10.77 -21.24
N LEU A 371 -6.29 10.15 -22.40
CA LEU A 371 -5.04 9.48 -22.74
C LEU A 371 -4.34 10.21 -23.90
N ASP A 372 -3.12 10.63 -23.67
CA ASP A 372 -2.26 11.22 -24.66
C ASP A 372 -1.84 10.20 -25.72
N VAL A 373 -2.04 10.55 -26.98
CA VAL A 373 -1.57 9.80 -28.13
C VAL A 373 -0.83 10.73 -29.11
N SER A 374 -0.21 11.79 -28.61
CA SER A 374 0.65 12.68 -29.39
C SER A 374 1.91 11.95 -29.90
N GLY A 375 2.63 12.57 -30.82
CA GLY A 375 3.78 11.94 -31.46
C GLY A 375 4.92 11.58 -30.49
N SER A 376 5.08 12.31 -29.38
CA SER A 376 6.07 12.05 -28.31
C SER A 376 5.81 10.73 -27.55
N MET A 377 4.57 10.26 -27.55
CA MET A 377 4.19 8.97 -26.96
C MET A 377 4.63 7.75 -27.77
N ALA A 378 5.20 7.92 -28.97
CA ALA A 378 5.58 6.79 -29.81
C ALA A 378 6.60 5.85 -29.16
N GLY A 379 6.57 4.57 -29.54
CA GLY A 379 7.50 3.55 -29.01
C GLY A 379 7.04 2.92 -27.71
N ASP A 380 7.95 2.82 -26.74
CA ASP A 380 7.69 2.11 -25.47
C ASP A 380 6.68 2.85 -24.57
N LYS A 381 6.62 4.18 -24.66
CA LYS A 381 5.64 4.97 -23.89
C LYS A 381 4.20 4.59 -24.19
N ILE A 382 3.81 4.56 -25.48
CA ILE A 382 2.43 4.21 -25.86
C ILE A 382 2.11 2.75 -25.51
N ASN A 383 3.09 1.85 -25.63
CA ASN A 383 2.92 0.44 -25.29
C ASN A 383 2.72 0.27 -23.78
N GLY A 384 3.57 0.89 -22.95
CA GLY A 384 3.44 0.88 -21.50
C GLY A 384 2.10 1.46 -21.02
N MET A 385 1.67 2.59 -21.58
CA MET A 385 0.38 3.20 -21.29
C MET A 385 -0.79 2.28 -21.64
N ARG A 386 -0.78 1.66 -22.84
CA ARG A 386 -1.84 0.73 -23.27
C ARG A 386 -1.98 -0.46 -22.34
N ASP A 387 -0.86 -1.08 -21.96
CA ASP A 387 -0.87 -2.28 -21.12
C ASP A 387 -1.32 -1.93 -19.70
N ALA A 388 -0.81 -0.84 -19.13
CA ALA A 388 -1.19 -0.38 -17.80
C ALA A 388 -2.68 0.04 -17.73
N ALA A 389 -3.16 0.80 -18.70
CA ALA A 389 -4.58 1.20 -18.78
C ALA A 389 -5.50 -0.01 -19.02
N ALA A 390 -5.09 -0.99 -19.84
CA ALA A 390 -5.85 -2.23 -20.03
C ALA A 390 -5.94 -3.05 -18.74
N GLN A 391 -4.86 -3.16 -17.97
CA GLN A 391 -4.86 -3.82 -16.65
C GLN A 391 -5.77 -3.10 -15.67
N PHE A 392 -5.72 -1.77 -15.64
CA PHE A 392 -6.61 -0.95 -14.80
C PHE A 392 -8.10 -1.20 -15.15
N ILE A 393 -8.46 -1.16 -16.43
CA ILE A 393 -9.83 -1.43 -16.89
C ILE A 393 -10.26 -2.85 -16.52
N GLN A 394 -9.36 -3.83 -16.55
CA GLN A 394 -9.63 -5.21 -16.14
C GLN A 394 -10.05 -5.28 -14.67
N GLN A 395 -9.55 -4.39 -13.81
CA GLN A 395 -9.81 -4.37 -12.37
C GLN A 395 -11.06 -3.58 -11.97
N MET A 396 -11.66 -2.79 -12.86
CA MET A 396 -12.86 -2.00 -12.57
C MET A 396 -14.05 -2.90 -12.19
N GLY A 397 -14.93 -2.41 -11.32
CA GLY A 397 -16.16 -3.11 -10.94
C GLY A 397 -17.17 -3.18 -12.09
N ASN A 398 -18.06 -4.18 -12.07
CA ASN A 398 -19.06 -4.34 -13.12
C ASN A 398 -20.07 -3.17 -13.18
N ASP A 399 -20.30 -2.49 -12.06
CA ASP A 399 -21.22 -1.35 -11.96
C ASP A 399 -20.55 0.01 -12.23
N ASP A 400 -19.22 0.03 -12.36
CA ASP A 400 -18.48 1.21 -12.78
C ASP A 400 -18.80 1.54 -14.23
N VAL A 401 -18.74 2.82 -14.58
CA VAL A 401 -18.85 3.27 -15.98
C VAL A 401 -17.57 3.96 -16.40
N ILE A 402 -17.24 3.82 -17.67
CA ILE A 402 -16.06 4.46 -18.28
C ILE A 402 -16.43 5.27 -19.51
N SER A 403 -15.77 6.42 -19.64
CA SER A 403 -15.62 7.15 -20.90
C SER A 403 -14.13 7.24 -21.21
N LEU A 404 -13.78 7.04 -22.49
CA LEU A 404 -12.41 7.11 -22.98
C LEU A 404 -12.26 8.28 -23.94
N ILE A 405 -11.31 9.16 -23.67
CA ILE A 405 -10.88 10.24 -24.55
C ILE A 405 -9.42 9.95 -24.93
N SER A 406 -9.12 9.94 -26.23
CA SER A 406 -7.74 10.08 -26.71
C SER A 406 -7.52 11.51 -27.20
N PHE A 407 -6.32 12.02 -27.06
CA PHE A 407 -5.99 13.33 -27.61
C PHE A 407 -4.59 13.35 -28.23
N SER A 408 -4.51 14.09 -29.32
CA SER A 408 -3.28 14.51 -29.97
C SER A 408 -3.46 15.96 -30.45
N THR A 409 -3.48 16.24 -31.72
CA THR A 409 -3.82 17.58 -32.28
C THR A 409 -5.26 18.02 -31.90
N ALA A 410 -6.15 17.08 -31.59
CA ALA A 410 -7.50 17.30 -31.09
C ALA A 410 -7.92 16.18 -30.14
N ALA A 411 -8.83 16.49 -29.21
CA ALA A 411 -9.45 15.50 -28.34
C ALA A 411 -10.58 14.76 -29.07
N ARG A 412 -10.68 13.44 -28.82
CA ARG A 412 -11.74 12.56 -29.38
C ARG A 412 -12.28 11.64 -28.30
N THR A 413 -13.59 11.63 -28.12
CA THR A 413 -14.26 10.59 -27.32
C THR A 413 -14.31 9.31 -28.12
N ILE A 414 -13.62 8.27 -27.62
CA ILE A 414 -13.58 6.92 -28.24
C ILE A 414 -14.73 6.07 -27.73
N MET A 415 -15.04 6.24 -26.44
CA MET A 415 -16.08 5.50 -25.75
C MET A 415 -16.76 6.43 -24.74
N GLU A 416 -18.09 6.34 -24.62
CA GLU A 416 -18.86 7.24 -23.78
C GLU A 416 -19.80 6.46 -22.87
N ASN A 417 -19.70 6.68 -21.55
CA ASN A 417 -20.55 6.19 -20.48
C ASN A 417 -20.90 4.69 -20.58
N GLN A 418 -19.90 3.84 -20.79
CA GLN A 418 -20.11 2.40 -20.94
C GLN A 418 -19.97 1.68 -19.60
N LYS A 419 -20.98 0.86 -19.24
CA LYS A 419 -20.96 0.04 -18.02
C LYS A 419 -19.98 -1.12 -18.17
N MET A 420 -19.08 -1.28 -17.20
CA MET A 420 -17.97 -2.25 -17.28
C MET A 420 -18.41 -3.71 -17.32
N GLY A 421 -19.53 -4.07 -16.69
CA GLY A 421 -20.05 -5.43 -16.75
C GLY A 421 -20.31 -5.94 -18.18
N ALA A 422 -20.66 -5.03 -19.12
CA ALA A 422 -20.92 -5.37 -20.51
C ALA A 422 -19.78 -4.96 -21.47
N ALA A 423 -19.05 -3.88 -21.16
CA ALA A 423 -18.16 -3.21 -22.11
C ALA A 423 -16.67 -3.39 -21.82
N ARG A 424 -16.27 -4.16 -20.82
CA ARG A 424 -14.88 -4.31 -20.37
C ARG A 424 -13.94 -4.68 -21.53
N ASN A 425 -14.23 -5.74 -22.26
CA ASN A 425 -13.39 -6.21 -23.35
C ASN A 425 -13.32 -5.19 -24.50
N THR A 426 -14.43 -4.47 -24.77
CA THR A 426 -14.47 -3.40 -25.77
C THR A 426 -13.58 -2.23 -25.34
N ALA A 427 -13.62 -1.84 -24.07
CA ALA A 427 -12.77 -0.77 -23.52
C ALA A 427 -11.28 -1.14 -23.58
N ILE A 428 -10.92 -2.37 -23.20
CA ILE A 428 -9.55 -2.89 -23.31
C ILE A 428 -9.07 -2.87 -24.77
N SER A 429 -9.91 -3.33 -25.69
CA SER A 429 -9.57 -3.34 -27.13
C SER A 429 -9.41 -1.92 -27.68
N ALA A 430 -10.25 -0.97 -27.25
CA ALA A 430 -10.16 0.44 -27.62
C ALA A 430 -8.83 1.07 -27.17
N VAL A 431 -8.42 0.83 -25.93
CA VAL A 431 -7.13 1.33 -25.41
C VAL A 431 -5.95 0.70 -26.14
N ARG A 432 -5.96 -0.61 -26.35
CA ARG A 432 -4.90 -1.31 -27.08
C ARG A 432 -4.76 -0.88 -28.55
N GLY A 433 -5.84 -0.38 -29.14
CA GLY A 433 -5.86 0.12 -30.52
C GLY A 433 -5.35 1.55 -30.70
N LEU A 434 -5.00 2.28 -29.62
CA LEU A 434 -4.52 3.65 -29.70
C LEU A 434 -3.17 3.73 -30.43
N ASN A 435 -2.94 4.76 -31.23
CA ASN A 435 -1.68 4.97 -31.96
C ASN A 435 -1.19 6.40 -31.78
N ALA A 436 0.11 6.56 -31.54
CA ALA A 436 0.74 7.84 -31.31
C ALA A 436 0.94 8.62 -32.62
N ASN A 437 0.43 9.85 -32.67
CA ASN A 437 0.67 10.82 -33.75
C ASN A 437 0.24 12.25 -33.37
N GLY A 438 0.72 13.25 -34.10
CA GLY A 438 0.26 14.65 -34.00
C GLY A 438 0.81 15.42 -32.81
N ASN A 439 0.17 16.55 -32.49
CA ASN A 439 0.52 17.48 -31.42
C ASN A 439 -0.23 17.12 -30.13
N THR A 440 -0.24 18.03 -29.12
CA THR A 440 -0.77 17.76 -27.78
C THR A 440 -1.84 18.81 -27.42
N ALA A 441 -3.14 18.47 -27.54
CA ALA A 441 -4.27 19.31 -27.15
C ALA A 441 -4.79 18.92 -25.76
N LEU A 442 -3.95 19.05 -24.75
CA LEU A 442 -4.21 18.61 -23.37
C LEU A 442 -5.39 19.31 -22.71
N PHE A 443 -5.42 20.66 -22.79
CA PHE A 443 -6.46 21.42 -22.09
C PHE A 443 -7.83 21.28 -22.75
N ASP A 444 -7.89 21.12 -24.08
CA ASP A 444 -9.13 20.79 -24.76
C ASP A 444 -9.65 19.40 -24.35
N ALA A 445 -8.75 18.44 -24.15
CA ALA A 445 -9.11 17.09 -23.72
C ALA A 445 -9.60 17.07 -22.26
N VAL A 446 -8.97 17.82 -21.36
CA VAL A 446 -9.43 18.00 -19.97
C VAL A 446 -10.83 18.64 -19.93
N ALA A 447 -11.06 19.68 -20.72
CA ALA A 447 -12.38 20.34 -20.82
C ALA A 447 -13.46 19.40 -21.36
N GLN A 448 -13.12 18.56 -22.35
CA GLN A 448 -14.02 17.53 -22.86
C GLN A 448 -14.32 16.47 -21.80
N GLY A 449 -13.32 16.07 -21.02
CA GLY A 449 -13.50 15.16 -19.87
C GLY A 449 -14.45 15.75 -18.82
N ALA A 450 -14.28 17.02 -18.47
CA ALA A 450 -15.18 17.74 -17.56
C ALA A 450 -16.63 17.76 -18.07
N THR A 451 -16.81 17.95 -19.37
CA THR A 451 -18.14 17.90 -20.02
C THR A 451 -18.80 16.53 -19.89
N LEU A 452 -18.02 15.45 -20.07
CA LEU A 452 -18.55 14.07 -19.92
C LEU A 452 -18.87 13.77 -18.45
N ILE A 453 -18.03 14.19 -17.51
CA ILE A 453 -18.33 14.07 -16.07
C ILE A 453 -19.65 14.77 -15.74
N ALA A 454 -19.82 16.02 -16.16
CA ALA A 454 -21.03 16.79 -15.89
C ALA A 454 -22.28 16.15 -16.51
N LYS A 455 -22.17 15.63 -17.74
CA LYS A 455 -23.26 14.98 -18.46
C LYS A 455 -23.76 13.70 -17.75
N TYR A 456 -22.85 12.92 -17.14
CA TYR A 456 -23.14 11.64 -16.51
C TYR A 456 -23.00 11.65 -15.00
N ASN A 457 -22.96 12.84 -14.40
CA ASN A 457 -22.91 12.99 -12.95
C ASN A 457 -24.13 12.34 -12.26
N SER A 458 -23.87 11.64 -11.17
CA SER A 458 -24.91 11.02 -10.33
C SER A 458 -24.48 11.02 -8.87
N PRO A 459 -25.38 11.34 -7.92
CA PRO A 459 -25.07 11.25 -6.48
C PRO A 459 -24.69 9.84 -6.01
N SER A 460 -25.11 8.81 -6.76
CA SER A 460 -24.79 7.40 -6.48
C SER A 460 -23.43 6.96 -7.01
N ARG A 461 -22.65 7.83 -7.65
CA ARG A 461 -21.34 7.53 -8.25
C ARG A 461 -20.28 8.50 -7.76
N THR A 462 -19.04 8.01 -7.73
CA THR A 462 -17.86 8.86 -7.52
C THR A 462 -17.32 9.28 -8.88
N ASN A 463 -17.19 10.60 -9.12
CA ASN A 463 -16.66 11.15 -10.36
C ASN A 463 -15.13 11.17 -10.32
N ILE A 464 -14.49 10.56 -11.31
CA ILE A 464 -13.04 10.48 -11.43
C ILE A 464 -12.61 10.81 -12.85
N MET A 465 -11.57 11.64 -12.97
CA MET A 465 -10.87 11.88 -14.22
C MET A 465 -9.41 11.49 -14.07
N ILE A 466 -8.90 10.66 -14.98
CA ILE A 466 -7.48 10.32 -15.09
C ILE A 466 -6.95 10.98 -16.35
N VAL A 467 -5.89 11.78 -16.22
CA VAL A 467 -5.21 12.46 -17.34
C VAL A 467 -3.78 11.96 -17.40
N LEU A 468 -3.38 11.38 -18.53
CA LEU A 468 -2.01 10.97 -18.79
C LEU A 468 -1.47 11.74 -19.99
N THR A 469 -0.31 12.36 -19.83
CA THR A 469 0.42 13.06 -20.89
C THR A 469 1.92 12.98 -20.66
N ASP A 470 2.70 12.96 -21.74
CA ASP A 470 4.16 13.01 -21.70
C ASP A 470 4.73 14.34 -22.17
N GLY A 471 3.89 15.34 -22.49
CA GLY A 471 4.33 16.58 -23.07
C GLY A 471 3.62 17.83 -22.56
N LEU A 472 4.07 18.97 -23.11
CA LEU A 472 3.44 20.26 -22.94
C LEU A 472 2.23 20.40 -23.88
N ASP A 473 1.24 21.19 -23.48
CA ASP A 473 0.15 21.57 -24.39
C ASP A 473 0.69 22.41 -25.57
N THR A 474 0.41 21.96 -26.78
CA THR A 474 0.88 22.62 -28.02
C THR A 474 -0.21 22.93 -29.04
N ALA A 475 -1.43 22.42 -28.80
CA ALA A 475 -2.49 22.46 -29.82
C ALA A 475 -3.87 22.85 -29.27
N SER A 476 -4.04 23.01 -27.97
CA SER A 476 -5.34 23.40 -27.39
C SER A 476 -5.76 24.80 -27.80
N LYS A 477 -7.07 24.97 -27.97
CA LYS A 477 -7.74 26.28 -28.02
C LYS A 477 -8.02 26.86 -26.63
N ARG A 478 -8.29 25.98 -25.66
CA ARG A 478 -8.42 26.33 -24.24
C ARG A 478 -7.06 26.62 -23.64
N LYS A 479 -7.04 27.44 -22.59
CA LYS A 479 -5.83 27.78 -21.84
C LYS A 479 -5.87 27.14 -20.46
N PHE A 480 -4.70 26.98 -19.86
CA PHE A 480 -4.60 26.63 -18.45
C PHE A 480 -4.94 27.86 -17.62
N ASP A 481 -6.18 27.95 -17.17
CA ASP A 481 -6.73 29.08 -16.40
C ASP A 481 -7.72 28.62 -15.32
N ALA A 482 -8.17 29.55 -14.50
CA ALA A 482 -9.11 29.27 -13.42
C ALA A 482 -10.45 28.68 -13.92
N ALA A 483 -10.87 29.01 -15.15
CA ALA A 483 -12.10 28.46 -15.73
C ALA A 483 -11.95 26.98 -16.06
N LEU A 484 -10.83 26.57 -16.67
CA LEU A 484 -10.53 25.16 -16.92
C LEU A 484 -10.47 24.35 -15.62
N ILE A 485 -9.76 24.87 -14.61
CA ILE A 485 -9.64 24.22 -13.33
C ILE A 485 -11.01 24.05 -12.66
N LYS A 486 -11.82 25.10 -12.64
CA LYS A 486 -13.18 25.07 -12.11
C LYS A 486 -14.05 24.02 -12.82
N ASP A 487 -14.00 23.98 -14.16
CA ASP A 487 -14.76 22.99 -14.93
C ASP A 487 -14.28 21.55 -14.61
N ALA A 488 -12.97 21.31 -14.58
CA ALA A 488 -12.36 20.01 -14.35
C ALA A 488 -12.59 19.46 -12.93
N THR A 489 -12.74 20.35 -11.94
CA THR A 489 -12.96 19.99 -10.54
C THR A 489 -14.43 20.04 -10.11
N ALA A 490 -15.33 20.45 -11.02
CA ALA A 490 -16.77 20.50 -10.76
C ALA A 490 -17.33 19.10 -10.41
N ASN A 491 -18.54 19.07 -9.84
CA ASN A 491 -19.27 17.84 -9.49
C ASN A 491 -18.51 16.91 -8.53
N ASN A 492 -17.68 17.44 -7.64
CA ASN A 492 -16.79 16.67 -6.76
C ASN A 492 -15.88 15.70 -7.53
N THR A 493 -15.40 16.10 -8.69
CA THR A 493 -14.49 15.29 -9.50
C THR A 493 -13.13 15.19 -8.82
N SER A 494 -12.66 13.95 -8.59
CA SER A 494 -11.27 13.68 -8.22
C SER A 494 -10.45 13.53 -9.51
N LEU A 495 -9.50 14.47 -9.73
CA LEU A 495 -8.70 14.48 -10.94
C LEU A 495 -7.30 13.97 -10.65
N TYR A 496 -6.94 12.85 -11.25
CA TYR A 496 -5.64 12.23 -11.16
C TYR A 496 -4.84 12.52 -12.41
N THR A 497 -3.60 12.93 -12.24
CA THR A 497 -2.72 13.27 -13.36
C THR A 497 -1.47 12.38 -13.34
N ILE A 498 -1.02 11.98 -14.52
CA ILE A 498 0.22 11.22 -14.72
C ILE A 498 1.09 12.00 -15.69
N ALA A 499 2.17 12.60 -15.15
CA ALA A 499 3.26 13.16 -15.93
C ALA A 499 4.13 12.00 -16.40
N TYR A 500 4.00 11.57 -17.66
CA TYR A 500 4.63 10.36 -18.18
C TYR A 500 5.90 10.65 -18.96
N GLY A 501 7.04 10.52 -18.29
CA GLY A 501 8.35 10.92 -18.82
C GLY A 501 8.77 12.33 -18.37
N GLY A 502 9.90 12.82 -18.92
CA GLY A 502 10.55 14.03 -18.43
C GLY A 502 10.04 15.36 -19.00
N ASP A 503 9.24 15.31 -20.07
CA ASP A 503 8.88 16.53 -20.82
C ASP A 503 7.50 17.11 -20.44
N ALA A 504 6.73 16.41 -19.59
CA ALA A 504 5.44 16.86 -19.12
C ALA A 504 5.57 18.03 -18.11
N ASN A 505 4.62 18.96 -18.15
CA ASN A 505 4.55 20.04 -17.16
C ASN A 505 3.99 19.53 -15.83
N THR A 506 4.87 19.04 -14.97
CA THR A 506 4.51 18.47 -13.67
C THR A 506 3.82 19.48 -12.75
N GLU A 507 4.20 20.77 -12.82
CA GLU A 507 3.59 21.84 -12.00
C GLU A 507 2.11 22.08 -12.37
N GLN A 508 1.80 22.16 -13.67
CA GLN A 508 0.41 22.33 -14.11
C GLN A 508 -0.44 21.09 -13.80
N LEU A 509 0.10 19.90 -14.00
CA LEU A 509 -0.60 18.65 -13.69
C LEU A 509 -0.83 18.49 -12.19
N ASP A 510 0.15 18.84 -11.37
CA ASP A 510 0.03 18.82 -9.91
C ASP A 510 -0.99 19.87 -9.43
N SER A 511 -0.99 21.08 -10.03
CA SER A 511 -2.00 22.11 -9.74
C SER A 511 -3.43 21.64 -10.06
N LEU A 512 -3.65 20.97 -11.20
CA LEU A 512 -4.95 20.37 -11.54
C LEU A 512 -5.38 19.32 -10.51
N ALA A 513 -4.50 18.41 -10.15
CA ALA A 513 -4.79 17.35 -9.19
C ALA A 513 -5.06 17.91 -7.79
N LYS A 514 -4.24 18.84 -7.29
CA LYS A 514 -4.36 19.42 -5.95
C LYS A 514 -5.62 20.26 -5.75
N GLN A 515 -6.13 20.91 -6.78
CA GLN A 515 -7.35 21.68 -6.70
C GLN A 515 -8.63 20.83 -6.77
N SER A 516 -8.47 19.54 -7.02
CA SER A 516 -9.49 18.51 -6.86
C SER A 516 -9.15 17.62 -5.66
N ASN A 517 -9.87 16.55 -5.46
CA ASN A 517 -9.52 15.52 -4.46
C ASN A 517 -8.62 14.41 -5.04
N GLY A 518 -7.88 14.68 -6.11
CA GLY A 518 -7.02 13.74 -6.79
C GLY A 518 -5.54 13.86 -6.43
N THR A 519 -4.68 13.14 -7.14
CA THR A 519 -3.23 13.07 -6.92
C THR A 519 -2.49 13.17 -8.24
N SER A 520 -1.33 13.81 -8.25
CA SER A 520 -0.41 13.84 -9.39
C SER A 520 0.71 12.81 -9.21
N TYR A 521 1.00 12.06 -10.26
CA TYR A 521 2.04 11.04 -10.30
C TYR A 521 3.09 11.40 -11.35
N ILE A 522 4.34 11.02 -11.06
CA ILE A 522 5.42 11.04 -12.05
C ILE A 522 5.59 9.63 -12.57
N GLY A 523 5.21 9.42 -13.83
CA GLY A 523 5.20 8.12 -14.50
C GLY A 523 6.41 7.91 -15.41
N SER A 524 6.80 6.66 -15.55
CA SER A 524 7.79 6.15 -16.51
C SER A 524 7.37 4.75 -16.96
N GLU A 525 8.02 4.22 -17.97
CA GLU A 525 7.80 2.83 -18.42
C GLU A 525 8.01 1.82 -17.28
N ALA A 526 8.92 2.13 -16.36
CA ALA A 526 9.23 1.24 -15.23
C ALA A 526 8.14 1.21 -14.14
N ASN A 527 7.38 2.30 -13.94
CA ASN A 527 6.44 2.42 -12.81
C ASN A 527 4.98 2.67 -13.23
N ILE A 528 4.66 2.83 -14.49
CA ILE A 528 3.29 3.15 -14.95
C ILE A 528 2.27 2.10 -14.52
N SER A 529 2.62 0.83 -14.56
CA SER A 529 1.74 -0.26 -14.10
C SER A 529 1.46 -0.15 -12.59
N GLN A 530 2.46 0.22 -11.78
CA GLN A 530 2.27 0.43 -10.35
C GLN A 530 1.36 1.64 -10.08
N ILE A 531 1.55 2.75 -10.79
CA ILE A 531 0.69 3.93 -10.67
C ILE A 531 -0.78 3.59 -10.96
N TYR A 532 -1.06 2.84 -12.01
CA TYR A 532 -2.42 2.41 -12.32
C TYR A 532 -2.99 1.42 -11.29
N GLN A 533 -2.16 0.56 -10.69
CA GLN A 533 -2.57 -0.29 -9.56
C GLN A 533 -2.94 0.54 -8.33
N ASP A 534 -2.13 1.54 -7.98
CA ASP A 534 -2.40 2.44 -6.86
C ASP A 534 -3.69 3.25 -7.08
N MET A 535 -3.91 3.74 -8.31
CA MET A 535 -5.16 4.40 -8.66
C MET A 535 -6.36 3.44 -8.62
N SER A 536 -6.21 2.21 -9.13
CA SER A 536 -7.26 1.19 -9.03
C SER A 536 -7.62 0.91 -7.57
N ALA A 537 -6.60 0.83 -6.70
CA ALA A 537 -6.80 0.70 -5.25
C ALA A 537 -7.56 1.90 -4.69
N ALA A 538 -7.16 3.14 -5.07
CA ALA A 538 -7.76 4.38 -4.61
C ALA A 538 -9.24 4.54 -5.00
N PHE A 539 -9.69 3.86 -6.03
CA PHE A 539 -11.10 3.89 -6.48
C PHE A 539 -11.92 2.71 -5.94
N GLY A 540 -11.36 1.91 -5.06
CA GLY A 540 -12.00 0.68 -4.63
C GLY A 540 -12.16 -0.30 -5.80
N GLY A 541 -11.26 -0.25 -6.79
CA GLY A 541 -11.22 -1.20 -7.89
C GLY A 541 -11.24 -2.61 -7.31
N SER A 542 -12.03 -3.47 -7.89
CA SER A 542 -12.15 -4.85 -7.44
C SER A 542 -10.91 -5.64 -7.86
N VAL A 543 -9.76 -5.31 -7.26
CA VAL A 543 -8.71 -6.31 -7.12
C VAL A 543 -9.26 -7.31 -6.10
N GLY A 544 -10.26 -8.05 -6.56
CA GLY A 544 -10.71 -9.19 -5.81
C GLY A 544 -9.53 -10.13 -5.72
N ILE A 545 -9.24 -10.61 -4.52
CA ILE A 545 -8.35 -11.73 -4.34
C ILE A 545 -8.83 -12.79 -5.35
N GLY A 546 -8.19 -12.87 -6.54
CA GLY A 546 -8.36 -13.81 -7.65
C GLY A 546 -9.71 -14.53 -7.73
N ARG A 547 -10.69 -13.95 -8.34
CA ARG A 547 -11.80 -14.64 -9.00
C ARG A 547 -11.72 -14.43 -10.48
#